data_069950a23fca9c70b05ae4c2c4d65a50
#
_entry.id   069950a23fca9c70b05ae4c2c4d65a50
#
_cell.length_a   1.000
_cell.length_b   1.000
_cell.length_c   1.000
_cell.angle_alpha   90.00
_cell.angle_beta   90.00
_cell.angle_gamma   90.00
#
_symmetry.space_group_name_H-M   'P 1'
#
loop_
_entity.id
_entity.type
_entity.pdbx_description
1 polymer ?
#
loop_
_entity_poly.entity_id
_entity_poly.type
_entity_poly.pdbx_seq_one_letter_code
_entity_poly.pdbx_strand_id
1 'polypeptide(L)'
;MTTILGHDAQARSMMAAAISGRMHHGWILAGSQGIGKGLFARALAMRLLADAAGPAVGGEGLGVPESHPVRKLIEANAHPDYAELAPLEKDGVTARNISVDQVRGLQRLLQSAPSLSSRRIVVIDSADDLERGAANALLKTLEEPPADMLFLLVSHAPGRLLPTIRSRCRTLRFDALDEAAMRVVLKRLDESLSAREVDALVRAGQGSPGQAMRYAGLNLAEIEDILATLSVDGDPDNRRRLALAKSLALKSAKPRYEAFLERAPAFIAQAARGRTGPALGTALDHWEEARRLAGGAVILSLDPSAVVFELAGHVAALAASA
;
A
#
# COMPACT_ATOMS: atom_id res chain seq x y z
N MET A 1 5.43 -18.81 -7.48
CA MET A 1 6.35 -18.29 -6.43
C MET A 1 6.08 -16.81 -6.25
N THR A 2 5.57 -16.38 -5.09
CA THR A 2 5.43 -14.95 -4.79
C THR A 2 6.82 -14.42 -4.42
N THR A 3 7.62 -14.12 -5.42
CA THR A 3 8.93 -13.50 -5.21
C THR A 3 8.66 -12.03 -4.86
N ILE A 4 8.97 -11.64 -3.64
CA ILE A 4 8.93 -10.24 -3.22
C ILE A 4 10.09 -9.53 -3.92
N LEU A 5 9.78 -8.47 -4.64
CA LEU A 5 10.77 -7.67 -5.37
C LEU A 5 10.98 -6.34 -4.66
N GLY A 6 12.22 -5.87 -4.67
CA GLY A 6 12.57 -4.52 -4.19
C GLY A 6 12.72 -4.37 -2.68
N HIS A 7 12.63 -5.46 -1.91
CA HIS A 7 12.79 -5.45 -0.45
C HIS A 7 13.82 -6.46 0.05
N ASP A 8 14.85 -6.75 -0.77
CA ASP A 8 15.86 -7.76 -0.47
C ASP A 8 16.73 -7.37 0.75
N ALA A 9 17.00 -6.09 0.95
CA ALA A 9 17.74 -5.60 2.11
C ALA A 9 16.99 -5.89 3.41
N GLN A 10 15.68 -5.66 3.41
CA GLN A 10 14.78 -5.94 4.54
C GLN A 10 14.73 -7.46 4.80
N ALA A 11 14.61 -8.27 3.76
CA ALA A 11 14.61 -9.72 3.87
C ALA A 11 15.91 -10.23 4.49
N ARG A 12 17.06 -9.80 3.98
CA ARG A 12 18.37 -10.17 4.55
C ARG A 12 18.52 -9.75 6.00
N SER A 13 18.09 -8.52 6.35
CA SER A 13 18.15 -8.01 7.72
C SER A 13 17.33 -8.87 8.69
N MET A 14 16.09 -9.23 8.29
CA MET A 14 15.22 -10.04 9.14
C MET A 14 15.72 -11.48 9.26
N MET A 15 16.20 -12.08 8.18
CA MET A 15 16.77 -13.43 8.22
C MET A 15 18.06 -13.47 9.06
N ALA A 16 18.94 -12.47 8.95
CA ALA A 16 20.13 -12.38 9.80
C ALA A 16 19.78 -12.24 11.30
N ALA A 17 18.74 -11.46 11.62
CA ALA A 17 18.24 -11.36 13.00
C ALA A 17 17.69 -12.69 13.51
N ALA A 18 16.99 -13.45 12.66
CA ALA A 18 16.46 -14.78 13.00
C ALA A 18 17.57 -15.79 13.26
N ILE A 19 18.55 -15.88 12.35
CA ILE A 19 19.68 -16.82 12.45
C ILE A 19 20.56 -16.51 13.67
N SER A 20 20.79 -15.22 13.98
CA SER A 20 21.60 -14.84 15.14
C SER A 20 20.89 -14.96 16.50
N GLY A 21 19.64 -15.41 16.54
CA GLY A 21 18.83 -15.49 17.77
C GLY A 21 18.48 -14.12 18.38
N ARG A 22 18.72 -13.02 17.66
CA ARG A 22 18.47 -11.63 18.14
C ARG A 22 17.20 -11.03 17.54
N MET A 23 16.27 -11.87 17.10
CA MET A 23 14.98 -11.41 16.59
C MET A 23 14.17 -10.76 17.72
N HIS A 24 13.86 -9.48 17.56
CA HIS A 24 12.96 -8.79 18.50
C HIS A 24 11.54 -9.33 18.35
N HIS A 25 10.78 -9.40 19.45
CA HIS A 25 9.41 -9.95 19.46
C HIS A 25 8.39 -9.09 18.70
N GLY A 26 8.62 -7.80 18.50
CA GLY A 26 7.70 -6.89 17.81
C GLY A 26 8.40 -6.05 16.73
N TRP A 27 7.85 -6.04 15.53
CA TRP A 27 8.34 -5.23 14.40
C TRP A 27 7.21 -4.46 13.76
N ILE A 28 7.44 -3.16 13.52
CA ILE A 28 6.60 -2.31 12.69
C ILE A 28 7.22 -2.27 11.30
N LEU A 29 6.49 -2.78 10.30
CA LEU A 29 6.85 -2.73 8.89
C LEU A 29 6.26 -1.43 8.31
N ALA A 30 7.08 -0.39 8.28
CA ALA A 30 6.67 0.99 8.01
C ALA A 30 6.97 1.43 6.58
N GLY A 31 6.00 2.03 5.90
CA GLY A 31 6.17 2.56 4.53
C GLY A 31 4.83 2.83 3.86
N SER A 32 4.83 3.40 2.66
CA SER A 32 3.61 3.75 1.94
C SER A 32 2.68 2.55 1.72
N GLN A 33 1.39 2.81 1.60
CA GLN A 33 0.40 1.76 1.30
C GLN A 33 0.68 1.15 -0.08
N GLY A 34 0.48 -0.16 -0.23
CA GLY A 34 0.58 -0.84 -1.52
C GLY A 34 2.01 -1.17 -1.99
N ILE A 35 3.07 -0.89 -1.21
CA ILE A 35 4.45 -1.25 -1.59
C ILE A 35 4.83 -2.71 -1.29
N GLY A 36 3.90 -3.52 -0.81
CA GLY A 36 4.13 -4.96 -0.60
C GLY A 36 4.45 -5.39 0.83
N LYS A 37 4.27 -4.52 1.85
CA LYS A 37 4.60 -4.84 3.26
C LYS A 37 3.82 -6.03 3.83
N GLY A 38 2.51 -6.13 3.53
CA GLY A 38 1.70 -7.27 3.96
C GLY A 38 2.15 -8.57 3.33
N LEU A 39 2.44 -8.56 2.02
CA LEU A 39 3.02 -9.70 1.33
C LEU A 39 4.39 -10.10 1.92
N PHE A 40 5.22 -9.11 2.25
CA PHE A 40 6.50 -9.32 2.92
C PHE A 40 6.31 -9.96 4.30
N ALA A 41 5.40 -9.42 5.13
CA ALA A 41 5.12 -9.95 6.46
C ALA A 41 4.69 -11.43 6.40
N ARG A 42 3.77 -11.75 5.49
CA ARG A 42 3.29 -13.12 5.27
C ARG A 42 4.40 -14.05 4.77
N ALA A 43 5.21 -13.61 3.81
CA ALA A 43 6.33 -14.42 3.30
C ALA A 43 7.42 -14.62 4.35
N LEU A 44 7.75 -13.60 5.13
CA LEU A 44 8.69 -13.71 6.25
C LEU A 44 8.16 -14.69 7.31
N ALA A 45 6.89 -14.58 7.70
CA ALA A 45 6.26 -15.49 8.65
C ALA A 45 6.32 -16.94 8.14
N MET A 46 5.94 -17.15 6.87
CA MET A 46 5.98 -18.45 6.23
C MET A 46 7.41 -19.05 6.24
N ARG A 47 8.42 -18.26 5.88
CA ARG A 47 9.82 -18.68 5.87
C ARG A 47 10.31 -19.05 7.27
N LEU A 48 10.06 -18.20 8.26
CA LEU A 48 10.50 -18.43 9.63
C LEU A 48 9.82 -19.65 10.27
N LEU A 49 8.56 -19.90 9.98
CA LEU A 49 7.83 -21.09 10.44
C LEU A 49 8.30 -22.34 9.72
N ALA A 50 8.59 -22.28 8.42
CA ALA A 50 9.14 -23.39 7.65
C ALA A 50 10.53 -23.79 8.15
N ASP A 51 11.42 -22.84 8.37
CA ASP A 51 12.75 -23.09 8.92
C ASP A 51 12.70 -23.67 10.36
N ALA A 52 11.68 -23.28 11.14
CA ALA A 52 11.51 -23.75 12.51
C ALA A 52 10.85 -25.14 12.61
N ALA A 53 9.99 -25.51 11.65
CA ALA A 53 9.34 -26.82 11.61
C ALA A 53 10.24 -27.91 10.97
N GLY A 54 11.21 -27.50 10.14
CA GLY A 54 12.10 -28.36 9.37
C GLY A 54 11.40 -29.23 8.29
N PRO A 55 12.14 -29.71 7.29
CA PRO A 55 13.56 -29.38 7.06
C PRO A 55 13.75 -27.91 6.70
N ALA A 56 14.89 -27.32 7.08
CA ALA A 56 15.18 -25.93 6.80
C ALA A 56 15.13 -25.64 5.29
N VAL A 57 14.50 -24.51 4.95
CA VAL A 57 14.37 -24.09 3.55
C VAL A 57 15.71 -23.53 3.08
N GLY A 58 16.33 -24.14 2.10
CA GLY A 58 17.58 -23.66 1.51
C GLY A 58 17.40 -22.37 0.71
N GLY A 59 18.53 -21.69 0.43
CA GLY A 59 18.58 -20.49 -0.39
C GLY A 59 18.41 -19.19 0.38
N GLU A 60 18.81 -18.10 -0.26
CA GLU A 60 18.63 -16.72 0.25
C GLU A 60 17.21 -16.20 -0.01
N GLY A 61 16.74 -15.31 0.84
CA GLY A 61 15.43 -14.66 0.72
C GLY A 61 14.29 -15.38 1.44
N LEU A 62 13.05 -15.01 1.11
CA LEU A 62 11.84 -15.43 1.82
C LEU A 62 11.05 -16.54 1.09
N GLY A 63 11.58 -17.07 0.01
CA GLY A 63 10.89 -18.10 -0.77
C GLY A 63 10.76 -19.42 -0.02
N VAL A 64 9.56 -20.00 0.01
CA VAL A 64 9.26 -21.34 0.53
C VAL A 64 8.68 -22.16 -0.61
N PRO A 65 9.20 -23.40 -0.87
CA PRO A 65 8.69 -24.26 -1.93
C PRO A 65 7.19 -24.55 -1.80
N GLU A 66 6.51 -24.70 -2.92
CA GLU A 66 5.06 -25.01 -2.93
C GLU A 66 4.72 -26.34 -2.29
N SER A 67 5.65 -27.27 -2.35
CA SER A 67 5.51 -28.59 -1.73
C SER A 67 5.64 -28.56 -0.21
N HIS A 68 6.16 -27.46 0.38
CA HIS A 68 6.43 -27.41 1.82
C HIS A 68 5.12 -27.41 2.65
N PRO A 69 4.98 -28.29 3.68
CA PRO A 69 3.74 -28.42 4.45
C PRO A 69 3.28 -27.10 5.10
N VAL A 70 4.23 -26.33 5.68
CA VAL A 70 3.94 -25.04 6.33
C VAL A 70 3.29 -24.08 5.35
N ARG A 71 3.76 -24.01 4.09
CA ARG A 71 3.17 -23.16 3.07
C ARG A 71 1.70 -23.51 2.83
N LYS A 72 1.38 -24.79 2.66
CA LYS A 72 0.00 -25.24 2.45
C LYS A 72 -0.92 -24.89 3.62
N LEU A 73 -0.41 -25.05 4.86
CA LEU A 73 -1.16 -24.73 6.05
C LEU A 73 -1.42 -23.22 6.19
N ILE A 74 -0.45 -22.37 5.89
CA ILE A 74 -0.61 -20.90 5.94
C ILE A 74 -1.57 -20.43 4.83
N GLU A 75 -1.42 -20.93 3.60
CA GLU A 75 -2.31 -20.59 2.48
C GLU A 75 -3.76 -21.04 2.74
N ALA A 76 -3.94 -22.16 3.47
CA ALA A 76 -5.26 -22.64 3.91
C ALA A 76 -5.75 -21.96 5.21
N ASN A 77 -5.01 -20.99 5.76
CA ASN A 77 -5.29 -20.33 7.04
C ASN A 77 -5.51 -21.33 8.21
N ALA A 78 -4.75 -22.42 8.22
CA ALA A 78 -4.89 -23.55 9.15
C ALA A 78 -3.62 -23.86 9.97
N HIS A 79 -2.57 -23.01 9.89
CA HIS A 79 -1.34 -23.24 10.66
C HIS A 79 -1.54 -22.87 12.14
N PRO A 80 -1.34 -23.80 13.09
CA PRO A 80 -1.66 -23.56 14.52
C PRO A 80 -0.77 -22.48 15.16
N ASP A 81 0.45 -22.28 14.64
CA ASP A 81 1.41 -21.31 15.18
C ASP A 81 1.44 -19.98 14.38
N TYR A 82 0.44 -19.75 13.52
CA TYR A 82 0.28 -18.55 12.72
C TYR A 82 -1.09 -17.94 12.88
N ALA A 83 -1.15 -16.64 13.01
CA ALA A 83 -2.40 -15.88 12.88
C ALA A 83 -2.17 -14.60 12.09
N GLU A 84 -3.18 -14.21 11.33
CA GLU A 84 -3.22 -12.94 10.60
C GLU A 84 -4.49 -12.18 10.96
N LEU A 85 -4.33 -10.92 11.35
CA LEU A 85 -5.42 -10.00 11.60
C LEU A 85 -5.45 -8.96 10.48
N ALA A 86 -6.62 -8.83 9.87
CA ALA A 86 -6.95 -7.81 8.88
C ALA A 86 -8.42 -7.39 9.09
N PRO A 87 -8.86 -6.26 8.54
CA PRO A 87 -10.28 -5.92 8.49
C PRO A 87 -11.08 -7.07 7.88
N LEU A 88 -12.14 -7.50 8.57
CA LEU A 88 -12.96 -8.63 8.12
C LEU A 88 -13.78 -8.25 6.89
N GLU A 89 -13.83 -9.15 5.92
CA GLU A 89 -14.77 -9.07 4.82
C GLU A 89 -16.03 -9.89 5.16
N LYS A 90 -17.18 -9.23 5.11
CA LYS A 90 -18.48 -9.87 5.33
C LYS A 90 -19.45 -9.37 4.27
N ASP A 91 -20.09 -10.31 3.57
CA ASP A 91 -21.09 -10.05 2.54
C ASP A 91 -20.61 -9.07 1.44
N GLY A 92 -19.31 -9.19 1.04
CA GLY A 92 -18.70 -8.31 0.04
C GLY A 92 -18.34 -6.90 0.55
N VAL A 93 -18.51 -6.65 1.85
CA VAL A 93 -18.13 -5.38 2.49
C VAL A 93 -16.96 -5.63 3.44
N THR A 94 -15.86 -4.94 3.18
CA THR A 94 -14.71 -4.95 4.10
C THR A 94 -14.98 -4.00 5.26
N ALA A 95 -14.83 -4.49 6.48
CA ALA A 95 -14.87 -3.66 7.69
C ALA A 95 -13.78 -2.58 7.61
N ARG A 96 -14.03 -1.45 8.26
CA ARG A 96 -13.03 -0.35 8.27
C ARG A 96 -11.87 -0.61 9.22
N ASN A 97 -12.12 -1.40 10.27
CA ASN A 97 -11.19 -1.55 11.38
C ASN A 97 -11.03 -3.02 11.79
N ILE A 98 -9.92 -3.29 12.46
CA ILE A 98 -9.66 -4.54 13.18
C ILE A 98 -10.23 -4.38 14.60
N SER A 99 -11.19 -5.21 14.94
CA SER A 99 -11.93 -5.11 16.21
C SER A 99 -11.15 -5.66 17.40
N VAL A 100 -11.57 -5.28 18.62
CA VAL A 100 -11.02 -5.82 19.85
C VAL A 100 -11.24 -7.32 19.98
N ASP A 101 -12.34 -7.85 19.45
CA ASP A 101 -12.66 -9.29 19.52
C ASP A 101 -11.74 -10.13 18.64
N GLN A 102 -11.31 -9.59 17.48
CA GLN A 102 -10.28 -10.24 16.66
C GLN A 102 -8.95 -10.36 17.44
N VAL A 103 -8.52 -9.30 18.12
CA VAL A 103 -7.30 -9.34 18.95
C VAL A 103 -7.45 -10.30 20.14
N ARG A 104 -8.61 -10.31 20.80
CA ARG A 104 -8.91 -11.28 21.86
C ARG A 104 -8.93 -12.72 21.33
N GLY A 105 -9.35 -12.94 20.12
CA GLY A 105 -9.30 -14.26 19.45
C GLY A 105 -7.90 -14.86 19.36
N LEU A 106 -6.84 -14.04 19.44
CA LEU A 106 -5.45 -14.51 19.50
C LEU A 106 -5.11 -15.23 20.83
N GLN A 107 -5.93 -15.12 21.86
CA GLN A 107 -5.60 -15.67 23.20
C GLN A 107 -5.23 -17.16 23.15
N ARG A 108 -5.92 -17.96 22.32
CA ARG A 108 -5.58 -19.38 22.15
C ARG A 108 -4.13 -19.55 21.69
N LEU A 109 -3.73 -18.81 20.64
CA LEU A 109 -2.37 -18.82 20.12
C LEU A 109 -1.35 -18.32 21.15
N LEU A 110 -1.73 -17.29 21.93
CA LEU A 110 -0.84 -16.65 22.90
C LEU A 110 -0.60 -17.53 24.14
N GLN A 111 -1.59 -18.32 24.56
CA GLN A 111 -1.55 -19.15 25.78
C GLN A 111 -1.05 -20.57 25.53
N SER A 112 -1.15 -21.10 24.30
CA SER A 112 -0.65 -22.44 23.96
C SER A 112 0.86 -22.44 23.75
N ALA A 113 1.51 -23.58 23.93
CA ALA A 113 2.85 -23.79 23.40
C ALA A 113 2.82 -23.90 21.87
N PRO A 114 3.94 -23.58 21.17
CA PRO A 114 4.04 -23.84 19.74
C PRO A 114 3.78 -25.33 19.43
N SER A 115 3.09 -25.62 18.33
CA SER A 115 2.64 -26.99 18.02
C SER A 115 3.45 -27.65 16.91
N LEU A 116 3.69 -26.97 15.82
CA LEU A 116 4.39 -27.48 14.65
C LEU A 116 5.77 -26.87 14.44
N SER A 117 6.00 -25.70 14.99
CA SER A 117 7.27 -25.00 14.92
C SER A 117 7.78 -24.62 16.30
N SER A 118 9.03 -24.12 16.39
CA SER A 118 9.59 -23.63 17.64
C SER A 118 9.18 -22.18 17.94
N ARG A 119 8.34 -21.56 17.12
CA ARG A 119 7.90 -20.16 17.30
C ARG A 119 6.47 -19.93 16.81
N ARG A 120 5.87 -18.84 17.29
CA ARG A 120 4.54 -18.38 16.87
C ARG A 120 4.63 -17.00 16.25
N ILE A 121 3.86 -16.77 15.21
CA ILE A 121 3.91 -15.49 14.48
C ILE A 121 2.50 -14.94 14.30
N VAL A 122 2.35 -13.65 14.63
CA VAL A 122 1.14 -12.87 14.38
C VAL A 122 1.46 -11.76 13.40
N VAL A 123 0.73 -11.71 12.29
CA VAL A 123 0.75 -10.61 11.34
C VAL A 123 -0.49 -9.74 11.56
N ILE A 124 -0.32 -8.41 11.60
CA ILE A 124 -1.42 -7.45 11.69
C ILE A 124 -1.33 -6.52 10.47
N ASP A 125 -2.26 -6.67 9.52
CA ASP A 125 -2.29 -5.92 8.25
C ASP A 125 -3.64 -5.21 8.07
N SER A 126 -3.71 -3.90 8.37
CA SER A 126 -2.68 -3.02 8.92
C SER A 126 -2.93 -2.67 10.38
N ALA A 127 -1.85 -2.40 11.09
CA ALA A 127 -1.95 -1.93 12.48
C ALA A 127 -2.57 -0.52 12.60
N ASP A 128 -2.59 0.24 11.50
CA ASP A 128 -3.26 1.56 11.42
C ASP A 128 -4.79 1.42 11.54
N ASP A 129 -5.34 0.24 11.22
CA ASP A 129 -6.77 -0.06 11.22
C ASP A 129 -7.24 -0.69 12.54
N LEU A 130 -6.34 -0.83 13.54
CA LEU A 130 -6.74 -1.28 14.87
C LEU A 130 -7.67 -0.27 15.55
N GLU A 131 -8.83 -0.73 16.00
CA GLU A 131 -9.64 0.05 16.92
C GLU A 131 -8.83 0.38 18.19
N ARG A 132 -9.13 1.51 18.84
CA ARG A 132 -8.43 1.91 20.06
C ARG A 132 -8.46 0.82 21.15
N GLY A 133 -9.59 0.12 21.29
CA GLY A 133 -9.73 -1.03 22.19
C GLY A 133 -8.84 -2.22 21.80
N ALA A 134 -8.75 -2.50 20.49
CA ALA A 134 -7.89 -3.55 19.93
C ALA A 134 -6.41 -3.24 20.13
N ALA A 135 -5.99 -2.00 19.87
CA ALA A 135 -4.63 -1.55 20.11
C ALA A 135 -4.23 -1.67 21.58
N ASN A 136 -5.13 -1.28 22.50
CA ASN A 136 -4.89 -1.43 23.95
C ASN A 136 -4.82 -2.90 24.39
N ALA A 137 -5.66 -3.78 23.83
CA ALA A 137 -5.61 -5.22 24.13
C ALA A 137 -4.28 -5.86 23.69
N LEU A 138 -3.70 -5.38 22.60
CA LEU A 138 -2.40 -5.85 22.09
C LEU A 138 -1.23 -5.43 22.99
N LEU A 139 -1.32 -4.27 23.67
CA LEU A 139 -0.23 -3.72 24.50
C LEU A 139 0.26 -4.70 25.56
N LYS A 140 -0.66 -5.38 26.28
CA LYS A 140 -0.28 -6.33 27.32
C LYS A 140 0.63 -7.43 26.78
N THR A 141 0.34 -7.94 25.59
CA THR A 141 1.13 -8.99 24.97
C THR A 141 2.46 -8.47 24.39
N LEU A 142 2.51 -7.20 23.98
CA LEU A 142 3.75 -6.57 23.53
C LEU A 142 4.67 -6.20 24.72
N GLU A 143 4.10 -5.98 25.92
CA GLU A 143 4.86 -5.72 27.15
C GLU A 143 5.49 -6.99 27.72
N GLU A 144 4.72 -8.06 27.77
CA GLU A 144 5.10 -9.37 28.29
C GLU A 144 4.87 -10.44 27.20
N PRO A 145 5.69 -10.44 26.14
CA PRO A 145 5.49 -11.37 25.04
C PRO A 145 5.76 -12.81 25.51
N PRO A 146 4.86 -13.76 25.17
CA PRO A 146 5.16 -15.17 25.38
C PRO A 146 6.48 -15.56 24.67
N ALA A 147 7.16 -16.59 25.21
CA ALA A 147 8.39 -17.10 24.60
C ALA A 147 8.16 -17.45 23.12
N ASP A 148 9.18 -17.17 22.29
CA ASP A 148 9.18 -17.49 20.86
C ASP A 148 8.03 -16.86 20.03
N MET A 149 7.48 -15.75 20.50
CA MET A 149 6.46 -14.99 19.81
C MET A 149 7.08 -13.88 18.95
N LEU A 150 6.56 -13.73 17.72
CA LEU A 150 6.89 -12.64 16.81
C LEU A 150 5.63 -11.92 16.34
N PHE A 151 5.58 -10.61 16.52
CA PHE A 151 4.55 -9.73 15.98
C PHE A 151 5.10 -8.93 14.81
N LEU A 152 4.43 -9.00 13.65
CA LEU A 152 4.70 -8.21 12.46
C LEU A 152 3.53 -7.25 12.21
N LEU A 153 3.72 -5.99 12.56
CA LEU A 153 2.71 -4.93 12.44
C LEU A 153 2.96 -4.13 11.16
N VAL A 154 2.12 -4.32 10.16
CA VAL A 154 2.17 -3.51 8.94
C VAL A 154 1.60 -2.13 9.25
N SER A 155 2.31 -1.06 8.89
CA SER A 155 1.82 0.30 9.08
C SER A 155 2.10 1.18 7.86
N HIS A 156 1.12 1.99 7.48
CA HIS A 156 1.22 2.97 6.41
C HIS A 156 1.54 4.37 6.95
N ALA A 157 1.19 4.61 8.22
CA ALA A 157 1.40 5.87 8.92
C ALA A 157 1.87 5.60 10.37
N PRO A 158 3.11 5.13 10.59
CA PRO A 158 3.58 4.69 11.90
C PRO A 158 3.51 5.80 12.97
N GLY A 159 3.50 7.08 12.56
CA GLY A 159 3.30 8.20 13.46
C GLY A 159 1.90 8.23 14.11
N ARG A 160 0.91 7.57 13.53
CA ARG A 160 -0.48 7.48 14.05
C ARG A 160 -0.68 6.35 15.04
N LEU A 161 0.23 5.36 15.06
CA LEU A 161 0.19 4.28 16.05
C LEU A 161 0.40 4.83 17.45
N LEU A 162 -0.21 4.16 18.45
CA LEU A 162 -0.02 4.52 19.84
C LEU A 162 1.48 4.59 20.19
N PRO A 163 1.95 5.64 20.88
CA PRO A 163 3.35 5.74 21.30
C PRO A 163 3.82 4.51 22.09
N THR A 164 2.90 3.91 22.86
CA THR A 164 3.12 2.70 23.66
C THR A 164 3.39 1.45 22.81
N ILE A 165 2.78 1.32 21.61
CA ILE A 165 3.11 0.26 20.65
C ILE A 165 4.48 0.54 20.02
N ARG A 166 4.72 1.79 19.60
CA ARG A 166 5.98 2.17 18.95
C ARG A 166 7.21 1.97 19.84
N SER A 167 7.08 2.24 21.14
CA SER A 167 8.19 2.08 22.10
C SER A 167 8.57 0.61 22.35
N ARG A 168 7.67 -0.35 22.05
CA ARG A 168 7.86 -1.79 22.28
C ARG A 168 8.16 -2.58 21.01
N CYS A 169 8.21 -1.91 19.86
CA CYS A 169 8.50 -2.53 18.57
C CYS A 169 9.71 -1.89 17.91
N ARG A 170 10.48 -2.69 17.18
CA ARG A 170 11.49 -2.15 16.25
C ARG A 170 10.83 -1.78 14.93
N THR A 171 11.34 -0.75 14.27
CA THR A 171 10.82 -0.32 12.97
C THR A 171 11.73 -0.80 11.85
N LEU A 172 11.15 -1.50 10.89
CA LEU A 172 11.75 -1.83 9.60
C LEU A 172 11.11 -0.95 8.53
N ARG A 173 11.91 -0.11 7.87
CA ARG A 173 11.42 0.82 6.85
C ARG A 173 11.42 0.18 5.47
N PHE A 174 10.36 0.47 4.72
CA PHE A 174 10.16 0.08 3.33
C PHE A 174 10.07 1.35 2.50
N ASP A 175 11.03 1.52 1.63
CA ASP A 175 11.04 2.65 0.70
C ASP A 175 10.20 2.33 -0.55
N ALA A 176 9.77 3.39 -1.24
CA ALA A 176 9.10 3.27 -2.53
C ALA A 176 10.02 2.53 -3.53
N LEU A 177 9.41 1.68 -4.36
CA LEU A 177 10.16 0.98 -5.42
C LEU A 177 10.62 1.98 -6.47
N ASP A 178 11.81 1.76 -7.02
CA ASP A 178 12.27 2.50 -8.19
C ASP A 178 11.45 2.11 -9.45
N GLU A 179 11.59 2.89 -10.53
CA GLU A 179 10.84 2.66 -11.75
C GLU A 179 11.11 1.30 -12.38
N ALA A 180 12.35 0.80 -12.30
CA ALA A 180 12.72 -0.49 -12.88
C ALA A 180 12.02 -1.65 -12.13
N ALA A 181 12.06 -1.62 -10.80
CA ALA A 181 11.36 -2.58 -9.96
C ALA A 181 9.83 -2.48 -10.16
N MET A 182 9.28 -1.26 -10.25
CA MET A 182 7.86 -1.04 -10.54
C MET A 182 7.43 -1.71 -11.85
N ARG A 183 8.18 -1.52 -12.94
CA ARG A 183 7.89 -2.14 -14.25
C ARG A 183 7.85 -3.66 -14.16
N VAL A 184 8.84 -4.25 -13.48
CA VAL A 184 8.92 -5.70 -13.30
C VAL A 184 7.74 -6.22 -12.50
N VAL A 185 7.39 -5.55 -11.39
CA VAL A 185 6.26 -5.96 -10.54
C VAL A 185 4.94 -5.84 -11.28
N LEU A 186 4.67 -4.71 -11.94
CA LEU A 186 3.42 -4.47 -12.67
C LEU A 186 3.22 -5.50 -13.78
N LYS A 187 4.26 -5.81 -14.55
CA LYS A 187 4.21 -6.85 -15.59
C LYS A 187 3.98 -8.25 -15.04
N ARG A 188 4.44 -8.55 -13.81
CA ARG A 188 4.13 -9.83 -13.15
C ARG A 188 2.71 -9.90 -12.60
N LEU A 189 2.16 -8.77 -12.16
CA LEU A 189 0.78 -8.69 -11.67
C LEU A 189 -0.23 -8.81 -12.81
N ASP A 190 0.10 -8.24 -13.96
CA ASP A 190 -0.72 -8.31 -15.17
C ASP A 190 0.17 -8.26 -16.43
N GLU A 191 0.37 -9.43 -17.05
CA GLU A 191 1.17 -9.59 -18.26
C GLU A 191 0.53 -8.91 -19.49
N SER A 192 -0.79 -8.68 -19.47
CA SER A 192 -1.53 -8.08 -20.57
C SER A 192 -1.30 -6.59 -20.72
N LEU A 193 -0.80 -5.89 -19.69
CA LEU A 193 -0.54 -4.45 -19.74
C LEU A 193 0.41 -4.09 -20.89
N SER A 194 0.03 -3.13 -21.72
CA SER A 194 0.90 -2.56 -22.73
C SER A 194 2.06 -1.76 -22.09
N ALA A 195 3.14 -1.51 -22.84
CA ALA A 195 4.24 -0.69 -22.35
C ALA A 195 3.77 0.73 -21.94
N ARG A 196 2.85 1.33 -22.73
CA ARG A 196 2.26 2.65 -22.43
C ARG A 196 1.45 2.66 -21.13
N GLU A 197 0.68 1.61 -20.85
CA GLU A 197 -0.06 1.48 -19.60
C GLU A 197 0.89 1.29 -18.42
N VAL A 198 1.92 0.46 -18.56
CA VAL A 198 2.95 0.29 -17.53
C VAL A 198 3.61 1.63 -17.21
N ASP A 199 3.96 2.43 -18.21
CA ASP A 199 4.55 3.76 -18.01
C ASP A 199 3.62 4.70 -17.25
N ALA A 200 2.33 4.71 -17.59
CA ALA A 200 1.33 5.51 -16.89
C ALA A 200 1.15 5.03 -15.44
N LEU A 201 1.08 3.73 -15.22
CA LEU A 201 0.95 3.11 -13.89
C LEU A 201 2.19 3.37 -13.02
N VAL A 202 3.39 3.34 -13.58
CA VAL A 202 4.64 3.67 -12.87
C VAL A 202 4.59 5.12 -12.37
N ARG A 203 4.22 6.06 -13.23
CA ARG A 203 4.08 7.47 -12.85
C ARG A 203 3.01 7.67 -11.77
N ALA A 204 1.86 7.04 -11.93
CA ALA A 204 0.75 7.17 -10.98
C ALA A 204 1.01 6.50 -9.63
N GLY A 205 1.67 5.35 -9.64
CA GLY A 205 1.92 4.55 -8.44
C GLY A 205 3.01 5.10 -7.52
N GLN A 206 3.89 5.99 -8.02
CA GLN A 206 4.96 6.63 -7.23
C GLN A 206 5.77 5.64 -6.38
N GLY A 207 6.14 4.51 -6.97
CA GLY A 207 6.87 3.43 -6.29
C GLY A 207 6.00 2.48 -5.47
N SER A 208 4.67 2.57 -5.58
CA SER A 208 3.73 1.65 -4.97
C SER A 208 2.97 0.84 -6.03
N PRO A 209 3.30 -0.44 -6.26
CA PRO A 209 2.59 -1.29 -7.21
C PRO A 209 1.10 -1.46 -6.87
N GLY A 210 0.76 -1.59 -5.59
CA GLY A 210 -0.63 -1.74 -5.17
C GLY A 210 -1.48 -0.49 -5.45
N GLN A 211 -0.90 0.71 -5.30
CA GLN A 211 -1.59 1.94 -5.71
C GLN A 211 -1.71 2.02 -7.22
N ALA A 212 -0.64 1.70 -7.97
CA ALA A 212 -0.67 1.69 -9.42
C ALA A 212 -1.78 0.77 -9.96
N MET A 213 -1.89 -0.45 -9.44
CA MET A 213 -2.89 -1.44 -9.87
C MET A 213 -4.35 -1.03 -9.62
N ARG A 214 -4.62 -0.07 -8.73
CA ARG A 214 -5.98 0.51 -8.58
C ARG A 214 -6.47 1.20 -9.86
N TYR A 215 -5.53 1.62 -10.71
CA TYR A 215 -5.84 2.28 -11.98
C TYR A 215 -5.78 1.33 -13.18
N ALA A 216 -5.41 0.06 -12.99
CA ALA A 216 -5.37 -0.92 -14.07
C ALA A 216 -6.76 -1.10 -14.70
N GLY A 217 -6.81 -1.15 -16.03
CA GLY A 217 -8.07 -1.26 -16.79
C GLY A 217 -8.87 0.05 -16.91
N LEU A 218 -8.43 1.16 -16.30
CA LEU A 218 -9.13 2.46 -16.36
C LEU A 218 -8.64 3.35 -17.51
N ASN A 219 -7.82 2.84 -18.43
CA ASN A 219 -7.19 3.61 -19.51
C ASN A 219 -6.46 4.86 -18.95
N LEU A 220 -5.68 4.65 -17.88
CA LEU A 220 -4.96 5.73 -17.19
C LEU A 220 -4.01 6.47 -18.11
N ALA A 221 -3.42 5.78 -19.08
CA ALA A 221 -2.49 6.38 -20.05
C ALA A 221 -3.12 7.54 -20.81
N GLU A 222 -4.40 7.45 -21.18
CA GLU A 222 -5.12 8.55 -21.84
C GLU A 222 -5.27 9.76 -20.91
N ILE A 223 -5.60 9.53 -19.63
CA ILE A 223 -5.72 10.60 -18.62
C ILE A 223 -4.36 11.30 -18.43
N GLU A 224 -3.28 10.53 -18.26
CA GLU A 224 -1.93 11.07 -18.07
C GLU A 224 -1.44 11.87 -19.28
N ASP A 225 -1.72 11.40 -20.50
CA ASP A 225 -1.34 12.11 -21.73
C ASP A 225 -2.11 13.44 -21.86
N ILE A 226 -3.40 13.47 -21.51
CA ILE A 226 -4.18 14.70 -21.51
C ILE A 226 -3.64 15.67 -20.45
N LEU A 227 -3.36 15.22 -19.21
CA LEU A 227 -2.80 16.05 -18.16
C LEU A 227 -1.43 16.62 -18.59
N ALA A 228 -0.56 15.80 -19.17
CA ALA A 228 0.74 16.23 -19.69
C ALA A 228 0.58 17.30 -20.78
N THR A 229 -0.31 17.07 -21.74
CA THR A 229 -0.58 18.04 -22.81
C THR A 229 -1.11 19.36 -22.25
N LEU A 230 -2.08 19.32 -21.33
CA LEU A 230 -2.62 20.51 -20.69
C LEU A 230 -1.55 21.31 -19.92
N SER A 231 -0.65 20.61 -19.24
CA SER A 231 0.39 21.26 -18.43
C SER A 231 1.48 21.95 -19.25
N VAL A 232 1.66 21.57 -20.51
CA VAL A 232 2.67 22.13 -21.42
C VAL A 232 2.06 23.15 -22.41
N ASP A 233 0.99 22.77 -23.07
CA ASP A 233 0.36 23.58 -24.13
C ASP A 233 -0.72 24.54 -23.59
N GLY A 234 -1.22 24.29 -22.38
CA GLY A 234 -2.46 24.94 -21.92
C GLY A 234 -3.70 24.44 -22.69
N ASP A 235 -4.76 25.22 -22.61
CA ASP A 235 -6.03 24.96 -23.32
C ASP A 235 -6.82 26.28 -23.57
N PRO A 236 -6.30 27.21 -24.41
CA PRO A 236 -6.88 28.55 -24.56
C PRO A 236 -8.29 28.53 -25.16
N ASP A 237 -8.63 27.54 -25.95
CA ASP A 237 -9.94 27.35 -26.57
C ASP A 237 -10.88 26.44 -25.80
N ASN A 238 -10.46 25.91 -24.66
CA ASN A 238 -11.19 25.01 -23.75
C ASN A 238 -11.60 23.67 -24.37
N ARG A 239 -11.12 23.31 -25.54
CA ARG A 239 -11.57 22.12 -26.29
C ARG A 239 -11.19 20.83 -25.57
N ARG A 240 -9.94 20.74 -25.10
CA ARG A 240 -9.43 19.52 -24.44
C ARG A 240 -10.15 19.30 -23.13
N ARG A 241 -10.32 20.36 -22.32
CA ARG A 241 -11.03 20.28 -21.03
C ARG A 241 -12.50 19.89 -21.20
N LEU A 242 -13.18 20.47 -22.18
CA LEU A 242 -14.59 20.15 -22.50
C LEU A 242 -14.73 18.69 -23.00
N ALA A 243 -13.83 18.21 -23.84
CA ALA A 243 -13.85 16.83 -24.30
C ALA A 243 -13.64 15.84 -23.15
N LEU A 244 -12.65 16.11 -22.29
CA LEU A 244 -12.38 15.30 -21.09
C LEU A 244 -13.59 15.31 -20.14
N ALA A 245 -14.15 16.47 -19.84
CA ALA A 245 -15.31 16.62 -18.97
C ALA A 245 -16.51 15.81 -19.48
N LYS A 246 -16.83 15.88 -20.76
CA LYS A 246 -17.90 15.07 -21.39
C LYS A 246 -17.64 13.57 -21.26
N SER A 247 -16.38 13.12 -21.46
CA SER A 247 -16.04 11.70 -21.43
C SER A 247 -16.13 11.11 -20.01
N LEU A 248 -15.71 11.87 -18.99
CA LEU A 248 -15.67 11.41 -17.60
C LEU A 248 -16.99 11.63 -16.84
N ALA A 249 -17.90 12.47 -17.33
CA ALA A 249 -19.21 12.69 -16.72
C ALA A 249 -20.22 11.54 -16.95
N LEU A 250 -19.91 10.59 -17.83
CA LEU A 250 -20.77 9.44 -18.11
C LEU A 250 -20.86 8.52 -16.89
N LYS A 251 -22.04 7.99 -16.59
CA LYS A 251 -22.23 7.02 -15.48
C LYS A 251 -21.31 5.80 -15.60
N SER A 252 -21.08 5.30 -16.81
CA SER A 252 -20.14 4.19 -17.09
C SER A 252 -18.69 4.55 -16.84
N ALA A 253 -18.33 5.83 -16.83
CA ALA A 253 -16.97 6.31 -16.60
C ALA A 253 -16.68 6.64 -15.13
N LYS A 254 -17.61 6.34 -14.19
CA LYS A 254 -17.43 6.65 -12.77
C LYS A 254 -16.06 6.24 -12.20
N PRO A 255 -15.54 5.00 -12.43
CA PRO A 255 -14.21 4.64 -11.94
C PRO A 255 -13.08 5.50 -12.54
N ARG A 256 -13.19 5.87 -13.80
CA ARG A 256 -12.23 6.79 -14.48
C ARG A 256 -12.33 8.21 -13.92
N TYR A 257 -13.53 8.68 -13.63
CA TYR A 257 -13.75 9.97 -12.97
C TYR A 257 -13.09 10.01 -11.59
N GLU A 258 -13.31 8.98 -10.78
CA GLU A 258 -12.68 8.87 -9.45
C GLU A 258 -11.14 8.81 -9.55
N ALA A 259 -10.62 8.06 -10.52
CA ALA A 259 -9.18 8.05 -10.81
C ALA A 259 -8.67 9.45 -11.23
N PHE A 260 -9.41 10.18 -12.03
CA PHE A 260 -9.04 11.54 -12.43
C PHE A 260 -9.03 12.52 -11.22
N LEU A 261 -9.99 12.41 -10.30
CA LEU A 261 -10.00 13.20 -9.06
C LEU A 261 -8.74 13.01 -8.21
N GLU A 262 -8.22 11.77 -8.16
CA GLU A 262 -6.97 11.47 -7.45
C GLU A 262 -5.74 11.95 -8.26
N ARG A 263 -5.76 11.77 -9.58
CA ARG A 263 -4.60 12.01 -10.45
C ARG A 263 -4.32 13.48 -10.75
N ALA A 264 -5.35 14.30 -10.97
CA ALA A 264 -5.14 15.70 -11.35
C ALA A 264 -4.39 16.50 -10.27
N PRO A 265 -4.77 16.49 -8.97
CA PRO A 265 -3.98 17.13 -7.92
C PRO A 265 -2.58 16.51 -7.76
N ALA A 266 -2.46 15.17 -7.85
CA ALA A 266 -1.16 14.51 -7.74
C ALA A 266 -0.22 14.88 -8.89
N PHE A 267 -0.73 15.06 -10.11
CA PHE A 267 0.03 15.54 -11.25
C PHE A 267 0.56 16.95 -11.02
N ILE A 268 -0.27 17.88 -10.52
CA ILE A 268 0.16 19.24 -10.19
C ILE A 268 1.25 19.22 -9.12
N ALA A 269 1.10 18.43 -8.06
CA ALA A 269 2.11 18.26 -7.02
C ALA A 269 3.44 17.73 -7.58
N GLN A 270 3.39 16.82 -8.54
CA GLN A 270 4.59 16.29 -9.19
C GLN A 270 5.27 17.35 -10.07
N ALA A 271 4.49 18.09 -10.86
CA ALA A 271 4.99 19.19 -11.67
C ALA A 271 5.61 20.32 -10.83
N ALA A 272 5.08 20.59 -9.64
CA ALA A 272 5.59 21.59 -8.71
C ALA A 272 7.01 21.28 -8.23
N ARG A 273 7.39 20.00 -8.10
CA ARG A 273 8.73 19.60 -7.61
C ARG A 273 9.89 20.05 -8.49
N GLY A 274 9.64 20.27 -9.78
CA GLY A 274 10.65 20.79 -10.71
C GLY A 274 10.68 22.31 -10.85
N ARG A 275 9.86 23.06 -10.06
CA ARG A 275 9.69 24.50 -10.17
C ARG A 275 10.35 25.22 -8.98
N THR A 276 10.69 26.51 -9.19
CA THR A 276 11.25 27.39 -8.16
C THR A 276 10.63 28.80 -8.26
N GLY A 277 10.81 29.62 -7.22
CA GLY A 277 10.37 31.01 -7.21
C GLY A 277 8.84 31.19 -7.43
N PRO A 278 8.42 32.21 -8.18
CA PRO A 278 7.00 32.49 -8.41
C PRO A 278 6.24 31.33 -9.08
N ALA A 279 6.88 30.62 -10.01
CA ALA A 279 6.28 29.47 -10.70
C ALA A 279 5.95 28.32 -9.72
N LEU A 280 6.76 28.11 -8.67
CA LEU A 280 6.43 27.16 -7.61
C LEU A 280 5.22 27.67 -6.80
N GLY A 281 5.19 28.95 -6.44
CA GLY A 281 4.05 29.54 -5.71
C GLY A 281 2.73 29.30 -6.45
N THR A 282 2.67 29.68 -7.73
CA THR A 282 1.49 29.44 -8.59
C THR A 282 1.10 27.97 -8.67
N ALA A 283 2.07 27.07 -8.83
CA ALA A 283 1.78 25.63 -8.86
C ALA A 283 1.22 25.10 -7.54
N LEU A 284 1.69 25.62 -6.41
CA LEU A 284 1.19 25.25 -5.08
C LEU A 284 -0.25 25.76 -4.86
N ASP A 285 -0.56 26.99 -5.29
CA ASP A 285 -1.92 27.54 -5.21
C ASP A 285 -2.90 26.67 -6.02
N HIS A 286 -2.54 26.34 -7.26
CA HIS A 286 -3.35 25.44 -8.10
C HIS A 286 -3.48 24.03 -7.51
N TRP A 287 -2.44 23.52 -6.89
CA TRP A 287 -2.50 22.23 -6.18
C TRP A 287 -3.47 22.24 -5.01
N GLU A 288 -3.44 23.29 -4.19
CA GLU A 288 -4.32 23.42 -3.03
C GLU A 288 -5.80 23.50 -3.45
N GLU A 289 -6.11 24.34 -4.45
CA GLU A 289 -7.44 24.46 -5.03
C GLU A 289 -7.92 23.12 -5.64
N ALA A 290 -7.09 22.47 -6.46
CA ALA A 290 -7.40 21.19 -7.08
C ALA A 290 -7.66 20.11 -6.02
N ARG A 291 -6.84 20.06 -4.94
CA ARG A 291 -7.02 19.12 -3.86
C ARG A 291 -8.33 19.36 -3.09
N ARG A 292 -8.67 20.61 -2.84
CA ARG A 292 -9.92 21.01 -2.17
C ARG A 292 -11.14 20.60 -2.99
N LEU A 293 -11.13 20.90 -4.29
CA LEU A 293 -12.20 20.57 -5.22
C LEU A 293 -12.38 19.04 -5.35
N ALA A 294 -11.31 18.30 -5.62
CA ALA A 294 -11.35 16.86 -5.75
C ALA A 294 -11.83 16.17 -4.47
N GLY A 295 -11.36 16.62 -3.29
CA GLY A 295 -11.76 16.05 -1.99
C GLY A 295 -13.22 16.28 -1.65
N GLY A 296 -13.82 17.37 -2.12
CA GLY A 296 -15.25 17.68 -1.93
C GLY A 296 -16.17 17.05 -2.98
N ALA A 297 -15.68 16.72 -4.15
CA ALA A 297 -16.48 16.41 -5.33
C ALA A 297 -17.51 15.28 -5.11
N VAL A 298 -17.08 14.16 -4.53
CA VAL A 298 -17.95 12.99 -4.27
C VAL A 298 -18.85 13.25 -3.06
N ILE A 299 -18.30 13.81 -1.98
CA ILE A 299 -19.02 14.03 -0.72
C ILE A 299 -20.17 15.01 -0.91
N LEU A 300 -19.94 16.07 -1.67
CA LEU A 300 -20.92 17.13 -1.93
C LEU A 300 -21.77 16.85 -3.17
N SER A 301 -21.57 15.69 -3.83
CA SER A 301 -22.27 15.31 -5.06
C SER A 301 -22.24 16.40 -6.13
N LEU A 302 -21.07 17.00 -6.35
CA LEU A 302 -20.88 18.04 -7.34
C LEU A 302 -21.05 17.47 -8.77
N ASP A 303 -21.41 18.34 -9.71
CA ASP A 303 -21.54 17.95 -11.13
C ASP A 303 -20.20 17.49 -11.69
N PRO A 304 -20.09 16.21 -12.13
CA PRO A 304 -18.81 15.65 -12.58
C PRO A 304 -18.20 16.43 -13.78
N SER A 305 -19.04 16.95 -14.69
CA SER A 305 -18.54 17.69 -15.84
C SER A 305 -17.89 19.00 -15.44
N ALA A 306 -18.51 19.74 -14.53
CA ALA A 306 -17.97 21.00 -14.01
C ALA A 306 -16.68 20.74 -13.22
N VAL A 307 -16.66 19.72 -12.35
CA VAL A 307 -15.47 19.36 -11.56
C VAL A 307 -14.30 18.99 -12.45
N VAL A 308 -14.51 18.14 -13.47
CA VAL A 308 -13.43 17.73 -14.40
C VAL A 308 -12.91 18.95 -15.18
N PHE A 309 -13.79 19.80 -15.65
CA PHE A 309 -13.41 21.01 -16.40
C PHE A 309 -12.55 21.96 -15.56
N GLU A 310 -12.93 22.18 -14.31
CA GLU A 310 -12.21 23.06 -13.38
C GLU A 310 -10.86 22.45 -12.95
N LEU A 311 -10.82 21.17 -12.55
CA LEU A 311 -9.58 20.47 -12.22
C LEU A 311 -8.58 20.45 -13.38
N ALA A 312 -9.06 20.18 -14.59
CA ALA A 312 -8.22 20.24 -15.80
C ALA A 312 -7.75 21.68 -16.11
N GLY A 313 -8.53 22.69 -15.69
CA GLY A 313 -8.16 24.11 -15.75
C GLY A 313 -6.95 24.43 -14.86
N HIS A 314 -6.93 23.91 -13.63
CA HIS A 314 -5.77 24.04 -12.73
C HIS A 314 -4.50 23.42 -13.31
N VAL A 315 -4.63 22.28 -14.04
CA VAL A 315 -3.49 21.66 -14.73
C VAL A 315 -3.05 22.53 -15.91
N ALA A 316 -3.98 23.04 -16.73
CA ALA A 316 -3.66 23.87 -17.88
C ALA A 316 -2.99 25.22 -17.49
N ALA A 317 -3.30 25.74 -16.31
CA ALA A 317 -2.68 26.96 -15.79
C ALA A 317 -1.16 26.81 -15.50
N LEU A 318 -0.67 25.57 -15.37
CA LEU A 318 0.76 25.32 -15.22
C LEU A 318 1.58 25.71 -16.46
N ALA A 319 0.98 25.73 -17.66
CA ALA A 319 1.65 26.15 -18.89
C ALA A 319 1.99 27.65 -18.89
N ALA A 320 1.14 28.48 -18.26
CA ALA A 320 1.34 29.94 -18.21
C ALA A 320 2.42 30.37 -17.19
N SER A 321 2.86 29.47 -16.33
CA SER A 321 3.83 29.72 -15.26
C SER A 321 5.14 28.94 -15.45
N ALA A 322 5.38 28.43 -16.69
CA ALA A 322 6.58 27.67 -17.02
C ALA A 322 7.80 28.57 -17.31
#